data_dc3fdc22d89b874466048492b3738c98
#
_entry.id   dc3fdc22d89b874466048492b3738c98
#
_cell.length_a   1.000
_cell.length_b   1.000
_cell.length_c   1.000
_cell.angle_alpha   90.00
_cell.angle_beta   90.00
_cell.angle_gamma   90.00
#
_symmetry.space_group_name_H-M   'P 1'
#
loop_
_entity.id
_entity.type
_entity.pdbx_description
1 polymer ?
#
loop_
_entity_poly.entity_id
_entity_poly.type
_entity_poly.pdbx_seq_one_letter_code
_entity_poly.pdbx_strand_id
1 'polypeptide(L)'
;MKPRKYRLRIRLHRKIYDLLEMEALWQDSKIGTLANRILQEELAKLRQVGLDRCVCGDEDTASARRIEAEKHPERYYMLPSFDCREKYMPTHGRGLDTKGQVTLLVTAEQLQLIDALFDRESGCVRGLHSESQGQTVKSYRYQIVGLLLHNPLLQELQKQ
;
A
#
# COMPACT_ATOMS: atom_id res chain seq x y z
N MET A 1 5.65 -3.77 -29.19
CA MET A 1 6.67 -3.85 -28.12
C MET A 1 5.97 -3.88 -26.77
N LYS A 2 6.25 -4.88 -25.96
CA LYS A 2 5.64 -4.96 -24.65
C LYS A 2 6.28 -3.94 -23.71
N PRO A 3 5.50 -3.21 -22.90
CA PRO A 3 6.08 -2.27 -21.95
C PRO A 3 6.91 -3.01 -20.92
N ARG A 4 7.99 -2.37 -20.53
CA ARG A 4 8.88 -2.91 -19.50
C ARG A 4 8.15 -2.93 -18.15
N LYS A 5 8.30 -4.03 -17.42
CA LYS A 5 7.75 -4.16 -16.08
C LYS A 5 8.87 -4.16 -15.06
N TYR A 6 8.61 -3.52 -13.94
CA TYR A 6 9.54 -3.47 -12.83
C TYR A 6 9.09 -4.44 -11.76
N ARG A 7 10.05 -5.09 -11.13
CA ARG A 7 9.79 -6.06 -10.08
C ARG A 7 10.00 -5.43 -8.71
N LEU A 8 8.96 -5.48 -7.89
CA LEU A 8 9.04 -5.02 -6.52
C LEU A 8 8.90 -6.23 -5.61
N ARG A 9 9.97 -6.57 -4.90
CA ARG A 9 9.97 -7.69 -3.98
C ARG A 9 9.64 -7.20 -2.59
N ILE A 10 8.53 -7.69 -2.05
CA ILE A 10 8.02 -7.23 -0.77
C ILE A 10 7.85 -8.42 0.15
N ARG A 11 8.43 -8.31 1.34
CA ARG A 11 8.17 -9.26 2.42
C ARG A 11 6.86 -8.84 3.06
N LEU A 12 5.97 -9.79 3.22
CA LEU A 12 4.65 -9.52 3.78
C LEU A 12 4.58 -9.98 5.24
N HIS A 13 3.90 -9.17 6.04
CA HIS A 13 3.57 -9.56 7.40
C HIS A 13 2.71 -10.81 7.36
N ARG A 14 2.88 -11.68 8.38
CA ARG A 14 2.18 -12.96 8.45
C ARG A 14 0.67 -12.84 8.26
N LYS A 15 0.04 -11.85 8.89
CA LYS A 15 -1.41 -11.69 8.79
C LYS A 15 -1.88 -11.37 7.38
N ILE A 16 -1.16 -10.54 6.67
CA ILE A 16 -1.45 -10.25 5.26
C ILE A 16 -1.21 -11.50 4.42
N TYR A 17 -0.09 -12.15 4.63
CA TYR A 17 0.28 -13.33 3.86
C TYR A 17 -0.76 -14.44 4.04
N ASP A 18 -1.19 -14.70 5.27
CA ASP A 18 -2.15 -15.77 5.55
C ASP A 18 -3.50 -15.51 4.88
N LEU A 19 -3.98 -14.27 4.88
CA LEU A 19 -5.22 -13.94 4.19
C LEU A 19 -5.09 -14.14 2.68
N LEU A 20 -3.98 -13.68 2.11
CA LEU A 20 -3.74 -13.84 0.67
C LEU A 20 -3.60 -15.31 0.31
N GLU A 21 -2.89 -16.08 1.13
CA GLU A 21 -2.70 -17.50 0.89
C GLU A 21 -4.03 -18.25 0.89
N MET A 22 -4.88 -17.96 1.88
CA MET A 22 -6.18 -18.58 1.97
C MET A 22 -7.05 -18.26 0.75
N GLU A 23 -7.09 -16.99 0.38
CA GLU A 23 -7.88 -16.58 -0.78
C GLU A 23 -7.32 -17.15 -2.08
N ALA A 24 -6.00 -17.22 -2.20
CA ALA A 24 -5.37 -17.80 -3.37
C ALA A 24 -5.74 -19.29 -3.51
N LEU A 25 -5.79 -20.02 -2.39
CA LEU A 25 -6.22 -21.41 -2.41
C LEU A 25 -7.66 -21.54 -2.89
N TRP A 26 -8.54 -20.66 -2.42
CA TRP A 26 -9.94 -20.64 -2.86
C TRP A 26 -10.07 -20.39 -4.36
N GLN A 27 -9.18 -19.56 -4.92
CA GLN A 27 -9.22 -19.20 -6.32
C GLN A 27 -8.35 -20.12 -7.21
N ASP A 28 -7.74 -21.13 -6.61
CA ASP A 28 -6.81 -22.02 -7.30
C ASP A 28 -5.71 -21.21 -7.98
N SER A 29 -5.13 -20.28 -7.25
CA SER A 29 -4.12 -19.34 -7.74
C SER A 29 -2.92 -19.30 -6.80
N LYS A 30 -1.85 -18.68 -7.27
CA LYS A 30 -0.66 -18.47 -6.45
C LYS A 30 -0.78 -17.15 -5.68
N ILE A 31 -0.19 -17.12 -4.50
CA ILE A 31 -0.24 -15.94 -3.64
C ILE A 31 0.34 -14.70 -4.32
N GLY A 32 1.47 -14.86 -5.02
CA GLY A 32 2.08 -13.75 -5.74
C GLY A 32 1.20 -13.19 -6.83
N THR A 33 0.50 -14.08 -7.55
CA THR A 33 -0.44 -13.68 -8.59
C THR A 33 -1.60 -12.89 -7.99
N LEU A 34 -2.15 -13.38 -6.88
CA LEU A 34 -3.25 -12.68 -6.21
C LEU A 34 -2.80 -11.32 -5.67
N ALA A 35 -1.65 -11.28 -5.00
CA ALA A 35 -1.13 -10.03 -4.45
C ALA A 35 -0.92 -8.99 -5.56
N ASN A 36 -0.37 -9.43 -6.69
CA ASN A 36 -0.16 -8.54 -7.82
C ASN A 36 -1.47 -8.03 -8.40
N ARG A 37 -2.47 -8.90 -8.51
CA ARG A 37 -3.79 -8.49 -9.01
C ARG A 37 -4.41 -7.45 -8.09
N ILE A 38 -4.31 -7.64 -6.78
CA ILE A 38 -4.82 -6.68 -5.82
C ILE A 38 -4.12 -5.33 -5.98
N LEU A 39 -2.80 -5.34 -6.11
CA LEU A 39 -2.05 -4.10 -6.32
C LEU A 39 -2.49 -3.40 -7.59
N GLN A 40 -2.68 -4.16 -8.69
CA GLN A 40 -3.14 -3.60 -9.94
C GLN A 40 -4.52 -2.96 -9.80
N GLU A 41 -5.42 -3.62 -9.09
CA GLU A 41 -6.77 -3.08 -8.84
C GLU A 41 -6.70 -1.79 -8.05
N GLU A 42 -5.87 -1.74 -7.01
CA GLU A 42 -5.77 -0.56 -6.16
C GLU A 42 -5.10 0.60 -6.88
N LEU A 43 -4.08 0.33 -7.69
CA LEU A 43 -3.44 1.37 -8.48
C LEU A 43 -4.41 1.95 -9.51
N ALA A 44 -5.26 1.11 -10.11
CA ALA A 44 -6.27 1.57 -11.04
C ALA A 44 -7.30 2.46 -10.35
N LYS A 45 -7.74 2.09 -9.15
CA LYS A 45 -8.68 2.90 -8.37
C LYS A 45 -8.06 4.25 -8.01
N LEU A 46 -6.82 4.25 -7.57
CA LEU A 46 -6.11 5.47 -7.20
C LEU A 46 -5.97 6.39 -8.41
N ARG A 47 -5.62 5.82 -9.56
CA ARG A 47 -5.48 6.59 -10.79
C ARG A 47 -6.82 7.19 -11.21
N GLN A 48 -7.90 6.43 -11.08
CA GLN A 48 -9.24 6.90 -11.47
C GLN A 48 -9.71 8.04 -10.58
N VAL A 49 -9.50 7.92 -9.28
CA VAL A 49 -9.87 8.97 -8.32
C VAL A 49 -8.97 10.18 -8.50
N GLY A 50 -7.70 9.95 -8.72
CA GLY A 50 -6.69 10.99 -8.85
C GLY A 50 -5.94 11.20 -7.55
N LEU A 51 -4.64 11.47 -7.69
CA LEU A 51 -3.76 11.65 -6.54
C LEU A 51 -4.20 12.85 -5.67
N ASP A 52 -4.81 13.86 -6.29
CA ASP A 52 -5.33 15.03 -5.58
C ASP A 52 -6.41 14.66 -4.56
N ARG A 53 -7.11 13.58 -4.81
CA ARG A 53 -8.17 13.09 -3.94
C ARG A 53 -7.75 11.89 -3.11
N CYS A 54 -6.46 11.68 -3.01
CA CYS A 54 -5.91 10.68 -2.12
C CYS A 54 -5.74 11.31 -0.73
N VAL A 55 -6.39 10.73 0.26
CA VAL A 55 -6.32 11.20 1.64
C VAL A 55 -5.40 10.28 2.41
N CYS A 56 -4.35 10.85 2.98
CA CYS A 56 -3.48 10.11 3.89
C CYS A 56 -4.23 9.88 5.21
N GLY A 57 -4.14 8.67 5.75
CA GLY A 57 -4.83 8.34 6.98
C GLY A 57 -4.34 9.11 8.19
N ASP A 58 -3.22 9.81 8.06
CA ASP A 58 -2.64 10.62 9.14
C ASP A 58 -2.98 12.10 9.03
N GLU A 59 -3.82 12.49 8.07
CA GLU A 59 -4.31 13.85 8.00
C GLU A 59 -5.16 14.16 9.23
N ASP A 60 -5.06 15.40 9.67
CA ASP A 60 -5.83 15.87 10.82
C ASP A 60 -7.31 15.53 10.63
N THR A 61 -7.91 14.93 11.67
CA THR A 61 -9.32 14.55 11.64
C THR A 61 -10.25 15.75 11.48
N ALA A 62 -9.78 16.93 11.87
CA ALA A 62 -10.55 18.17 11.72
C ALA A 62 -10.38 18.83 10.36
N SER A 63 -9.53 18.30 9.50
CA SER A 63 -9.33 18.92 8.19
C SER A 63 -10.60 18.81 7.35
N ALA A 64 -10.88 19.88 6.60
CA ALA A 64 -12.05 19.91 5.73
C ALA A 64 -11.99 18.79 4.70
N ARG A 65 -10.80 18.46 4.24
CA ARG A 65 -10.58 17.43 3.25
C ARG A 65 -10.96 16.04 3.77
N ARG A 66 -10.56 15.74 5.00
CA ARG A 66 -10.88 14.46 5.61
C ARG A 66 -12.38 14.34 5.88
N ILE A 67 -12.98 15.42 6.38
CA ILE A 67 -14.41 15.47 6.63
C ILE A 67 -15.19 15.23 5.33
N GLU A 68 -14.76 15.89 4.25
CA GLU A 68 -15.40 15.69 2.96
C GLU A 68 -15.23 14.27 2.44
N ALA A 69 -14.05 13.69 2.63
CA ALA A 69 -13.77 12.31 2.21
C ALA A 69 -14.66 11.31 2.94
N GLU A 70 -14.91 11.54 4.22
CA GLU A 70 -15.80 10.69 5.00
C GLU A 70 -17.25 10.80 4.56
N LYS A 71 -17.66 11.99 4.09
CA LYS A 71 -19.01 12.20 3.57
C LYS A 71 -19.19 11.65 2.16
N HIS A 72 -18.14 11.64 1.37
CA HIS A 72 -18.19 11.22 -0.03
C HIS A 72 -17.07 10.24 -0.35
N PRO A 73 -17.08 9.05 0.29
CA PRO A 73 -15.98 8.10 0.13
C PRO A 73 -15.75 7.65 -1.31
N GLU A 74 -16.79 7.71 -2.14
CA GLU A 74 -16.70 7.34 -3.55
C GLU A 74 -15.85 8.30 -4.38
N ARG A 75 -15.59 9.51 -3.84
CA ARG A 75 -14.83 10.53 -4.55
C ARG A 75 -13.38 10.62 -4.10
N TYR A 76 -13.02 9.88 -3.08
CA TYR A 76 -11.69 9.95 -2.46
C TYR A 76 -11.09 8.58 -2.32
N TYR A 77 -9.78 8.54 -2.30
CA TYR A 77 -9.03 7.33 -2.00
C TYR A 77 -8.40 7.52 -0.62
N MET A 78 -8.97 6.86 0.38
CA MET A 78 -8.53 7.04 1.77
C MET A 78 -7.61 5.89 2.18
N LEU A 79 -6.34 6.20 2.38
CA LEU A 79 -5.36 5.24 2.83
C LEU A 79 -5.45 5.03 4.34
N PRO A 80 -5.14 3.83 4.83
CA PRO A 80 -5.05 3.62 6.27
C PRO A 80 -3.90 4.43 6.87
N SER A 81 -4.00 4.73 8.15
CA SER A 81 -2.97 5.49 8.87
C SER A 81 -1.64 4.74 8.88
N PHE A 82 -0.55 5.47 9.12
CA PHE A 82 0.76 4.85 9.26
C PHE A 82 0.81 3.94 10.49
N ASP A 83 0.11 4.31 11.56
CA ASP A 83 0.02 3.44 12.73
C ASP A 83 -0.63 2.10 12.38
N CYS A 84 -1.68 2.13 11.59
CA CYS A 84 -2.33 0.91 11.11
C CYS A 84 -1.38 0.08 10.24
N ARG A 85 -0.69 0.76 9.32
CA ARG A 85 0.26 0.07 8.45
C ARG A 85 1.43 -0.51 9.23
N GLU A 86 1.92 0.21 10.24
CA GLU A 86 3.05 -0.23 11.05
C GLU A 86 2.80 -1.58 11.70
N LYS A 87 1.55 -1.86 12.07
CA LYS A 87 1.18 -3.16 12.64
C LYS A 87 1.46 -4.32 11.70
N TYR A 88 1.48 -4.04 10.41
CA TYR A 88 1.65 -5.07 9.39
C TYR A 88 2.95 -4.92 8.61
N MET A 89 3.89 -4.15 9.16
CA MET A 89 5.23 -4.09 8.60
C MET A 89 6.09 -5.19 9.20
N PRO A 90 6.93 -5.82 8.39
CA PRO A 90 7.85 -6.83 8.92
C PRO A 90 8.82 -6.22 9.93
N THR A 91 9.05 -6.93 11.02
CA THR A 91 9.99 -6.49 12.04
C THR A 91 11.41 -6.58 11.51
N HIS A 92 12.19 -5.53 11.73
CA HIS A 92 13.57 -5.49 11.24
C HIS A 92 14.43 -6.61 11.84
N GLY A 93 15.03 -7.39 10.95
CA GLY A 93 16.07 -8.34 11.29
C GLY A 93 15.66 -9.64 11.98
N ARG A 94 14.44 -9.76 12.45
CA ARG A 94 14.01 -10.94 13.19
C ARG A 94 13.19 -11.94 12.38
N GLY A 95 12.51 -11.50 11.34
CA GLY A 95 11.71 -12.37 10.51
C GLY A 95 10.54 -13.07 11.18
N LEU A 96 10.25 -12.72 12.45
CA LEU A 96 9.20 -13.38 13.22
C LEU A 96 7.80 -13.08 12.69
N ASP A 97 7.62 -11.87 12.14
CA ASP A 97 6.32 -11.42 11.66
C ASP A 97 6.18 -11.58 10.14
N THR A 98 7.18 -12.13 9.49
CA THR A 98 7.13 -12.38 8.06
C THR A 98 6.96 -13.86 7.80
N LYS A 99 6.07 -14.19 6.86
CA LYS A 99 5.89 -15.57 6.44
C LYS A 99 6.47 -15.82 5.06
N GLY A 100 6.42 -14.83 4.19
CA GLY A 100 6.95 -14.99 2.85
C GLY A 100 7.10 -13.68 2.11
N GLN A 101 7.62 -13.81 0.90
CA GLN A 101 7.90 -12.70 0.02
C GLN A 101 7.10 -12.88 -1.27
N VAL A 102 6.58 -11.78 -1.80
CA VAL A 102 5.91 -11.79 -3.10
C VAL A 102 6.64 -10.85 -4.03
N THR A 103 6.56 -11.13 -5.33
CA THR A 103 7.09 -10.27 -6.36
C THR A 103 5.93 -9.61 -7.07
N LEU A 104 5.89 -8.29 -7.00
CA LEU A 104 4.86 -7.49 -7.63
C LEU A 104 5.42 -6.89 -8.92
N LEU A 105 4.64 -6.94 -9.98
CA LEU A 105 5.05 -6.41 -11.28
C LEU A 105 4.28 -5.14 -11.57
N VAL A 106 5.00 -4.05 -11.82
CA VAL A 106 4.39 -2.76 -12.10
C VAL A 106 4.98 -2.18 -13.38
N THR A 107 4.17 -1.42 -14.10
CA THR A 107 4.62 -0.67 -15.27
C THR A 107 5.36 0.59 -14.83
N ALA A 108 6.03 1.25 -15.78
CA ALA A 108 6.70 2.52 -15.48
C ALA A 108 5.70 3.58 -14.98
N GLU A 109 4.51 3.64 -15.57
CA GLU A 109 3.48 4.57 -15.13
C GLU A 109 3.02 4.28 -13.71
N GLN A 110 2.85 3.01 -13.39
CA GLN A 110 2.45 2.60 -12.05
C GLN A 110 3.53 2.90 -11.03
N LEU A 111 4.79 2.70 -11.39
CA LEU A 111 5.90 3.03 -10.51
C LEU A 111 5.95 4.53 -10.25
N GLN A 112 5.69 5.34 -11.27
CA GLN A 112 5.62 6.78 -11.13
C GLN A 112 4.48 7.18 -10.18
N LEU A 113 3.34 6.49 -10.26
CA LEU A 113 2.22 6.75 -9.36
C LEU A 113 2.58 6.42 -7.91
N ILE A 114 3.23 5.29 -7.70
CA ILE A 114 3.70 4.89 -6.36
C ILE A 114 4.71 5.91 -5.84
N ASP A 115 5.62 6.36 -6.69
CA ASP A 115 6.60 7.36 -6.33
C ASP A 115 5.94 8.69 -5.94
N ALA A 116 4.95 9.12 -6.72
CA ALA A 116 4.20 10.34 -6.40
C ALA A 116 3.42 10.18 -5.09
N LEU A 117 2.87 9.00 -4.84
CA LEU A 117 2.20 8.71 -3.58
C LEU A 117 3.18 8.79 -2.41
N PHE A 118 4.38 8.25 -2.58
CA PHE A 118 5.43 8.35 -1.57
C PHE A 118 5.73 9.82 -1.24
N ASP A 119 5.91 10.64 -2.27
CA ASP A 119 6.22 12.05 -2.08
C ASP A 119 5.09 12.78 -1.37
N ARG A 120 3.84 12.45 -1.72
CA ARG A 120 2.68 13.04 -1.09
C ARG A 120 2.59 12.66 0.39
N GLU A 121 2.79 11.39 0.69
CA GLU A 121 2.68 10.90 2.06
C GLU A 121 3.82 11.39 2.95
N SER A 122 4.98 11.61 2.38
CA SER A 122 6.11 12.12 3.15
C SER A 122 5.87 13.53 3.66
N GLY A 123 4.94 14.27 3.05
CA GLY A 123 4.52 15.56 3.57
C GLY A 123 3.52 15.47 4.72
N CYS A 124 2.89 14.31 4.89
CA CYS A 124 1.88 14.09 5.93
C CYS A 124 2.47 13.59 7.25
N VAL A 125 3.58 12.88 7.19
CA VAL A 125 4.18 12.23 8.36
C VAL A 125 5.65 12.56 8.47
N ARG A 126 6.03 13.07 9.64
CA ARG A 126 7.45 13.35 9.92
C ARG A 126 8.23 12.05 9.99
N GLY A 127 9.40 12.05 9.41
CA GLY A 127 10.31 10.92 9.48
C GLY A 127 10.05 9.83 8.47
N LEU A 128 9.05 9.98 7.62
CA LEU A 128 8.86 9.05 6.53
C LEU A 128 10.07 9.06 5.59
N HIS A 129 10.62 10.23 5.37
CA HIS A 129 11.93 10.35 4.76
C HIS A 129 12.97 10.02 5.81
N SER A 130 13.71 9.01 5.60
CA SER A 130 14.82 8.70 6.48
C SER A 130 16.01 9.60 6.16
N GLU A 131 15.85 10.87 6.39
CA GLU A 131 16.89 11.86 6.12
C GLU A 131 18.17 11.58 6.87
N SER A 132 18.00 11.04 8.06
CA SER A 132 19.11 10.71 8.93
C SER A 132 20.16 9.80 8.29
N GLN A 133 19.74 9.06 7.27
CA GLN A 133 20.65 8.12 6.63
C GLN A 133 21.14 8.59 5.28
N GLY A 134 20.75 9.79 4.86
CA GLY A 134 21.13 10.32 3.58
C GLY A 134 20.79 9.39 2.43
N GLN A 135 19.71 8.66 2.56
CA GLN A 135 19.38 7.63 1.61
C GLN A 135 18.80 8.20 0.33
N THR A 136 19.33 7.67 -0.77
CA THR A 136 18.84 8.02 -2.09
C THR A 136 17.80 7.01 -2.60
N VAL A 137 17.69 5.87 -1.95
CA VAL A 137 16.76 4.81 -2.36
C VAL A 137 15.46 4.94 -1.60
N LYS A 138 14.37 5.13 -2.33
CA LYS A 138 13.04 5.20 -1.75
C LYS A 138 12.53 3.81 -1.41
N SER A 139 11.89 3.70 -0.24
CA SER A 139 11.20 2.48 0.14
C SER A 139 9.72 2.69 -0.06
N TYR A 140 9.11 1.85 -0.88
CA TYR A 140 7.68 1.95 -1.17
C TYR A 140 6.84 1.03 -0.29
N ARG A 141 7.45 0.45 0.73
CA ARG A 141 6.79 -0.55 1.55
C ARG A 141 5.49 -0.04 2.19
N TYR A 142 5.55 1.15 2.78
CA TYR A 142 4.36 1.74 3.39
C TYR A 142 3.25 1.97 2.37
N GLN A 143 3.61 2.45 1.20
CA GLN A 143 2.63 2.70 0.14
C GLN A 143 1.99 1.40 -0.34
N ILE A 144 2.80 0.38 -0.58
CA ILE A 144 2.29 -0.89 -1.06
C ILE A 144 1.42 -1.56 0.00
N VAL A 145 1.87 -1.58 1.26
CA VAL A 145 1.06 -2.13 2.35
C VAL A 145 -0.25 -1.36 2.48
N GLY A 146 -0.20 -0.03 2.38
CA GLY A 146 -1.40 0.80 2.41
C GLY A 146 -2.38 0.48 1.28
N LEU A 147 -1.86 0.30 0.07
CA LEU A 147 -2.68 -0.06 -1.09
C LEU A 147 -3.30 -1.45 -0.91
N LEU A 148 -2.51 -2.40 -0.46
CA LEU A 148 -3.04 -3.75 -0.21
C LEU A 148 -4.13 -3.73 0.86
N LEU A 149 -3.89 -3.03 1.96
CA LEU A 149 -4.87 -2.94 3.05
C LEU A 149 -6.15 -2.22 2.64
N HIS A 150 -6.08 -1.35 1.65
CA HIS A 150 -7.26 -0.65 1.15
C HIS A 150 -8.19 -1.59 0.38
N ASN A 151 -7.68 -2.69 -0.15
CA ASN A 151 -8.51 -3.63 -0.91
C ASN A 151 -9.56 -4.26 0.01
N PRO A 152 -10.81 -4.43 -0.46
CA PRO A 152 -11.87 -5.02 0.35
C PRO A 152 -11.50 -6.35 0.99
N LEU A 153 -10.69 -7.16 0.32
CA LEU A 153 -10.26 -8.46 0.84
C LEU A 153 -9.49 -8.32 2.16
N LEU A 154 -8.73 -7.25 2.32
CA LEU A 154 -7.87 -7.06 3.48
C LEU A 154 -8.39 -6.01 4.46
N GLN A 155 -9.58 -5.44 4.22
CA GLN A 155 -10.09 -4.36 5.05
C GLN A 155 -10.35 -4.75 6.49
N GLU A 156 -10.63 -6.02 6.75
CA GLU A 156 -10.84 -6.45 8.14
C GLU A 156 -9.60 -6.23 9.01
N LEU A 157 -8.41 -6.22 8.40
CA LEU A 157 -7.18 -5.95 9.14
C LEU A 157 -7.08 -4.51 9.61
N GLN A 158 -7.78 -3.59 8.95
CA GLN A 158 -7.80 -2.19 9.37
C GLN A 158 -8.60 -1.97 10.64
N LYS A 159 -9.51 -2.90 10.94
CA LYS A 159 -10.41 -2.78 12.09
C LYS A 159 -9.83 -3.34 13.38
N GLN A 160 -8.68 -3.98 13.30
CA GLN A 160 -8.03 -4.60 14.46
C GLN A 160 -7.14 -3.65 15.22
#